data_e02770b593e22e511f687666d6f1fa0a
#
_entry.id   e02770b593e22e511f687666d6f1fa0a
#
_cell.length_a   1.000
_cell.length_b   1.000
_cell.length_c   1.000
_cell.angle_alpha   90.00
_cell.angle_beta   90.00
_cell.angle_gamma   90.00
#
_symmetry.space_group_name_H-M   'P 1'
#
loop_
_entity.id
_entity.type
_entity.pdbx_description
1 polymer ?
#
loop_
_entity_poly.entity_id
_entity_poly.type
_entity_poly.pdbx_seq_one_letter_code
_entity_poly.pdbx_strand_id
1 'polypeptide(L)'
;YHPITLVQRECERIFKSMGFTVEDYSEIVTDYECFESLNIPKHHPARDMQDTYYLTNGQLLKSQTSAAQNAIYKKYRDALVNDGVPIKAIFPGRCFRNEATDACHENTFFQMEGVMVDKNISISNLIYFMKTMLSEVFQKDIKVRLRPGFFPFVEPGFELDISCLICGGEGCPSCKHSGWLELCPCG
;
A
#
# COMPACT_ATOMS: atom_id res chain seq x y z
N TYR A 1 13.54 10.68 16.90
CA TYR A 1 12.78 10.58 15.66
C TYR A 1 11.29 10.41 15.95
N HIS A 2 10.45 10.91 15.06
CA HIS A 2 9.00 10.71 15.13
C HIS A 2 8.66 9.21 14.97
N PRO A 3 7.65 8.66 15.67
CA PRO A 3 7.28 7.24 15.56
C PRO A 3 7.05 6.75 14.13
N ILE A 4 6.38 7.53 13.28
CA ILE A 4 6.18 7.20 11.85
C ILE A 4 7.53 7.01 11.15
N THR A 5 8.51 7.88 11.40
CA THR A 5 9.85 7.75 10.81
C THR A 5 10.56 6.47 11.24
N LEU A 6 10.39 6.05 12.49
CA LEU A 6 10.97 4.82 13.00
C LEU A 6 10.35 3.59 12.32
N VAL A 7 9.02 3.56 12.23
CA VAL A 7 8.29 2.47 11.55
C VAL A 7 8.65 2.42 10.06
N GLN A 8 8.66 3.57 9.39
CA GLN A 8 9.05 3.63 7.97
C GLN A 8 10.46 3.07 7.73
N ARG A 9 11.44 3.50 8.52
CA ARG A 9 12.83 3.01 8.40
C ARG A 9 12.94 1.52 8.65
N GLU A 10 12.19 1.00 9.61
CA GLU A 10 12.18 -0.42 9.89
C GLU A 10 11.56 -1.23 8.74
N CYS A 11 10.43 -0.79 8.20
CA CYS A 11 9.84 -1.40 7.01
C CYS A 11 10.80 -1.35 5.81
N GLU A 12 11.45 -0.20 5.57
CA GLU A 12 12.46 -0.06 4.50
C GLU A 12 13.63 -1.03 4.69
N ARG A 13 14.13 -1.19 5.92
CA ARG A 13 15.20 -2.13 6.23
C ARG A 13 14.79 -3.56 5.90
N ILE A 14 13.59 -3.96 6.32
CA ILE A 14 13.06 -5.30 6.09
C ILE A 14 12.90 -5.57 4.59
N PHE A 15 12.26 -4.67 3.85
CA PHE A 15 12.07 -4.84 2.42
C PHE A 15 13.39 -4.83 1.64
N LYS A 16 14.35 -3.99 2.02
CA LYS A 16 15.71 -4.01 1.45
C LYS A 16 16.39 -5.36 1.65
N SER A 17 16.22 -6.00 2.80
CA SER A 17 16.78 -7.34 3.05
C SER A 17 16.13 -8.43 2.18
N MET A 18 14.92 -8.20 1.68
CA MET A 18 14.22 -9.08 0.73
C MET A 18 14.48 -8.71 -0.75
N GLY A 19 15.39 -7.75 -0.99
CA GLY A 19 15.80 -7.35 -2.34
C GLY A 19 14.92 -6.29 -3.00
N PHE A 20 14.12 -5.54 -2.23
CA PHE A 20 13.35 -4.42 -2.73
C PHE A 20 14.17 -3.13 -2.75
N THR A 21 13.97 -2.31 -3.77
CA THR A 21 14.42 -0.90 -3.80
C THR A 21 13.42 -0.01 -3.08
N VAL A 22 13.90 1.10 -2.55
CA VAL A 22 13.03 2.14 -1.98
C VAL A 22 12.99 3.30 -2.97
N GLU A 23 11.81 3.65 -3.40
CA GLU A 23 11.55 4.70 -4.38
C GLU A 23 10.88 5.90 -3.71
N ASP A 24 11.30 7.08 -4.08
CA ASP A 24 10.62 8.33 -3.71
C ASP A 24 9.80 8.84 -4.90
N TYR A 25 8.64 9.40 -4.60
CA TYR A 25 7.74 9.91 -5.63
C TYR A 25 7.02 11.19 -5.19
N SER A 26 6.74 12.07 -6.16
CA SER A 26 6.15 13.38 -5.91
C SER A 26 4.84 13.31 -5.10
N GLU A 27 4.63 14.30 -4.24
CA GLU A 27 3.34 14.52 -3.56
C GLU A 27 2.31 15.17 -4.49
N ILE A 28 2.79 15.98 -5.45
CA ILE A 28 1.96 16.61 -6.48
C ILE A 28 2.03 15.74 -7.73
N VAL A 29 0.87 15.29 -8.19
CA VAL A 29 0.73 14.35 -9.31
C VAL A 29 -0.38 14.82 -10.25
N THR A 30 -0.45 14.20 -11.42
CA THR A 30 -1.56 14.41 -12.35
C THR A 30 -2.75 13.53 -12.02
N ASP A 31 -3.93 13.91 -12.49
CA ASP A 31 -5.14 13.08 -12.40
C ASP A 31 -4.94 11.71 -13.06
N TYR A 32 -4.22 11.67 -14.16
CA TYR A 32 -3.86 10.43 -14.84
C TYR A 32 -3.06 9.49 -13.92
N GLU A 33 -2.02 9.99 -13.26
CA GLU A 33 -1.15 9.18 -12.39
C GLU A 33 -1.90 8.65 -11.15
N CYS A 34 -2.76 9.48 -10.55
CA CYS A 34 -3.45 9.12 -9.32
C CYS A 34 -4.69 8.24 -9.54
N PHE A 35 -5.32 8.31 -10.70
CA PHE A 35 -6.60 7.67 -10.96
C PHE A 35 -6.68 6.91 -12.29
N GLU A 36 -6.59 7.58 -13.44
CA GLU A 36 -6.87 6.95 -14.73
C GLU A 36 -5.92 5.78 -15.02
N SER A 37 -4.64 5.94 -14.71
CA SER A 37 -3.62 4.91 -14.91
C SER A 37 -3.79 3.69 -14.00
N LEU A 38 -4.62 3.82 -12.96
CA LEU A 38 -4.97 2.79 -11.99
C LEU A 38 -6.37 2.21 -12.26
N ASN A 39 -6.87 2.33 -13.50
CA ASN A 39 -8.20 1.86 -13.88
C ASN A 39 -9.35 2.53 -13.11
N ILE A 40 -9.15 3.79 -12.71
CA ILE A 40 -10.16 4.63 -12.06
C ILE A 40 -10.51 5.78 -13.01
N PRO A 41 -11.36 5.55 -14.02
CA PRO A 41 -11.74 6.59 -15.00
C PRO A 41 -12.56 7.71 -14.33
N LYS A 42 -12.76 8.83 -15.07
CA LYS A 42 -13.38 10.06 -14.54
C LYS A 42 -14.75 9.87 -13.87
N HIS A 43 -15.51 8.89 -14.30
CA HIS A 43 -16.85 8.62 -13.78
C HIS A 43 -16.90 7.42 -12.82
N HIS A 44 -15.74 6.94 -12.34
CA HIS A 44 -15.71 5.80 -11.45
C HIS A 44 -16.12 6.20 -10.01
N PRO A 45 -17.03 5.45 -9.36
CA PRO A 45 -17.49 5.79 -7.99
C PRO A 45 -16.39 5.88 -6.94
N ALA A 46 -15.27 5.17 -7.14
CA ALA A 46 -14.12 5.26 -6.23
C ALA A 46 -13.50 6.67 -6.15
N ARG A 47 -13.77 7.56 -7.11
CA ARG A 47 -13.33 8.96 -7.03
C ARG A 47 -14.11 9.75 -6.00
N ASP A 48 -15.40 9.46 -5.86
CA ASP A 48 -16.27 10.13 -4.88
C ASP A 48 -15.94 9.70 -3.45
N MET A 49 -15.33 8.54 -3.29
CA MET A 49 -14.88 8.01 -1.99
C MET A 49 -13.54 8.58 -1.52
N GLN A 50 -12.83 9.32 -2.37
CA GLN A 50 -11.54 9.91 -2.06
C GLN A 50 -11.62 11.41 -2.29
N ASP A 51 -12.01 12.17 -1.25
CA ASP A 51 -11.96 13.63 -1.30
C ASP A 51 -10.55 14.13 -1.58
N THR A 52 -10.33 14.59 -2.81
CA THR A 52 -9.02 14.92 -3.35
C THR A 52 -8.79 16.42 -3.35
N TYR A 53 -7.60 16.85 -2.92
CA TYR A 53 -7.17 18.24 -3.06
C TYR A 53 -6.68 18.51 -4.48
N TYR A 54 -7.45 19.28 -5.24
CA TYR A 54 -7.05 19.77 -6.56
C TYR A 54 -6.38 21.14 -6.46
N LEU A 55 -5.29 21.28 -7.21
CA LEU A 55 -4.55 22.55 -7.32
C LEU A 55 -5.10 23.37 -8.49
N THR A 56 -4.86 24.68 -8.45
CA THR A 56 -5.35 25.62 -9.47
C THR A 56 -4.82 25.36 -10.88
N ASN A 57 -3.71 24.64 -11.01
CA ASN A 57 -3.10 24.24 -12.27
C ASN A 57 -3.63 22.90 -12.82
N GLY A 58 -4.64 22.28 -12.19
CA GLY A 58 -5.21 21.00 -12.59
C GLY A 58 -4.48 19.76 -12.10
N GLN A 59 -3.37 19.93 -11.38
CA GLN A 59 -2.74 18.82 -10.65
C GLN A 59 -3.46 18.57 -9.32
N LEU A 60 -3.03 17.57 -8.58
CA LEU A 60 -3.60 17.23 -7.28
C LEU A 60 -2.53 16.76 -6.28
N LEU A 61 -2.88 16.81 -5.00
CA LEU A 61 -2.11 16.12 -3.98
C LEU A 61 -2.51 14.65 -3.98
N LYS A 62 -1.52 13.74 -4.06
CA LYS A 62 -1.80 12.30 -4.17
C LYS A 62 -2.62 11.81 -2.97
N SER A 63 -3.74 11.15 -3.26
CA SER A 63 -4.62 10.55 -2.25
C SER A 63 -4.18 9.14 -1.85
N GLN A 64 -3.22 8.57 -2.59
CA GLN A 64 -2.66 7.23 -2.38
C GLN A 64 -1.26 7.14 -2.99
N THR A 65 -0.42 6.27 -2.44
CA THR A 65 0.92 6.03 -2.98
C THR A 65 0.92 5.28 -4.31
N SER A 66 -0.17 4.62 -4.66
CA SER A 66 -0.36 3.93 -5.95
C SER A 66 -0.13 4.82 -7.18
N ALA A 67 -0.21 6.15 -7.04
CA ALA A 67 0.16 7.11 -8.08
C ALA A 67 1.59 6.92 -8.60
N ALA A 68 2.49 6.30 -7.82
CA ALA A 68 3.86 6.00 -8.21
C ALA A 68 4.00 4.76 -9.10
N GLN A 69 3.04 3.82 -9.10
CA GLN A 69 3.19 2.50 -9.73
C GLN A 69 3.64 2.59 -11.20
N ASN A 70 2.94 3.38 -12.01
CA ASN A 70 3.25 3.48 -13.44
C ASN A 70 4.62 4.09 -13.74
N ALA A 71 5.07 5.03 -12.91
CA ALA A 71 6.42 5.59 -13.04
C ALA A 71 7.48 4.55 -12.70
N ILE A 72 7.24 3.73 -11.67
CA ILE A 72 8.12 2.64 -11.27
C ILE A 72 8.19 1.57 -12.36
N TYR A 73 7.05 1.14 -12.90
CA TYR A 73 7.02 0.18 -14.00
C TYR A 73 7.78 0.69 -15.23
N LYS A 74 7.61 1.95 -15.60
CA LYS A 74 8.34 2.57 -16.71
C LYS A 74 9.85 2.63 -16.45
N LYS A 75 10.26 2.98 -15.23
CA LYS A 75 11.66 3.06 -14.81
C LYS A 75 12.39 1.73 -14.95
N TYR A 76 11.74 0.64 -14.55
CA TYR A 76 12.38 -0.69 -14.51
C TYR A 76 12.01 -1.61 -15.66
N ARG A 77 11.14 -1.16 -16.59
CA ARG A 77 10.64 -1.96 -17.70
C ARG A 77 11.72 -2.61 -18.51
N ASP A 78 12.73 -1.83 -18.92
CA ASP A 78 13.75 -2.30 -19.85
C ASP A 78 14.66 -3.36 -19.19
N ALA A 79 15.01 -3.21 -17.93
CA ALA A 79 15.72 -4.22 -17.16
C ALA A 79 14.92 -5.51 -17.01
N LEU A 80 13.60 -5.40 -16.78
CA LEU A 80 12.72 -6.56 -16.69
C LEU A 80 12.61 -7.28 -18.05
N VAL A 81 12.36 -6.54 -19.12
CA VAL A 81 12.06 -7.12 -20.45
C VAL A 81 13.31 -7.65 -21.13
N ASN A 82 14.42 -6.92 -21.09
CA ASN A 82 15.64 -7.26 -21.82
C ASN A 82 16.57 -8.19 -21.03
N ASP A 83 16.68 -7.93 -19.71
CA ASP A 83 17.67 -8.62 -18.87
C ASP A 83 17.02 -9.61 -17.91
N GLY A 84 15.68 -9.68 -17.84
CA GLY A 84 14.94 -10.55 -16.95
C GLY A 84 15.07 -10.19 -15.46
N VAL A 85 15.45 -8.93 -15.16
CA VAL A 85 15.59 -8.45 -13.79
C VAL A 85 14.20 -8.15 -13.20
N PRO A 86 13.80 -8.82 -12.12
CA PRO A 86 12.50 -8.56 -11.48
C PRO A 86 12.35 -7.12 -10.99
N ILE A 87 11.14 -6.58 -11.07
CA ILE A 87 10.80 -5.34 -10.38
C ILE A 87 10.43 -5.70 -8.94
N LYS A 88 11.13 -5.12 -7.98
CA LYS A 88 10.82 -5.18 -6.56
C LYS A 88 11.03 -3.80 -5.98
N ALA A 89 9.97 -3.09 -5.70
CA ALA A 89 10.05 -1.72 -5.21
C ALA A 89 9.01 -1.46 -4.12
N ILE A 90 9.40 -0.69 -3.10
CA ILE A 90 8.48 -0.06 -2.16
C ILE A 90 8.57 1.46 -2.30
N PHE A 91 7.48 2.12 -2.07
CA PHE A 91 7.40 3.59 -2.16
C PHE A 91 6.57 4.15 -1.02
N PRO A 92 7.24 4.45 0.11
CA PRO A 92 6.61 5.16 1.22
C PRO A 92 6.36 6.62 0.84
N GLY A 93 5.28 7.21 1.35
CA GLY A 93 5.01 8.61 1.10
C GLY A 93 3.84 9.17 1.87
N ARG A 94 3.76 10.50 1.92
CA ARG A 94 2.60 11.21 2.43
C ARG A 94 1.49 11.18 1.39
N CYS A 95 0.27 11.01 1.89
CA CYS A 95 -0.96 11.08 1.12
C CYS A 95 -1.89 12.11 1.75
N PHE A 96 -2.81 12.63 0.95
CA PHE A 96 -3.66 13.75 1.34
C PHE A 96 -5.11 13.47 0.94
N ARG A 97 -6.02 13.62 1.90
CA ARG A 97 -7.46 13.51 1.64
C ARG A 97 -8.19 14.63 2.36
N ASN A 98 -9.12 15.27 1.66
CA ASN A 98 -9.93 16.35 2.22
C ASN A 98 -11.11 15.75 3.00
N GLU A 99 -10.79 14.98 4.03
CA GLU A 99 -11.79 14.35 4.89
C GLU A 99 -12.01 15.19 6.16
N ALA A 100 -13.18 15.04 6.77
CA ALA A 100 -13.41 15.63 8.09
C ALA A 100 -12.47 14.98 9.11
N THR A 101 -11.70 15.82 9.81
CA THR A 101 -10.76 15.35 10.83
C THR A 101 -11.52 14.81 12.05
N ASP A 102 -11.24 13.58 12.45
CA ASP A 102 -11.78 12.95 13.66
C ASP A 102 -10.68 12.19 14.43
N ALA A 103 -11.05 11.34 15.36
CA ALA A 103 -10.10 10.55 16.14
C ALA A 103 -9.30 9.51 15.33
N CYS A 104 -9.73 9.20 14.09
CA CYS A 104 -9.17 8.16 13.24
C CYS A 104 -8.73 8.66 11.87
N HIS A 105 -9.12 9.88 11.49
CA HIS A 105 -8.87 10.46 10.16
C HIS A 105 -8.16 11.81 10.27
N GLU A 106 -7.08 11.91 9.54
CA GLU A 106 -6.29 13.12 9.34
C GLU A 106 -6.24 13.47 7.86
N ASN A 107 -6.17 14.75 7.54
CA ASN A 107 -6.03 15.23 6.16
C ASN A 107 -4.71 14.80 5.51
N THR A 108 -3.72 14.50 6.32
CA THR A 108 -2.38 14.06 5.90
C THR A 108 -2.03 12.79 6.64
N PHE A 109 -1.74 11.73 5.89
CA PHE A 109 -1.36 10.45 6.46
C PHE A 109 -0.22 9.82 5.65
N PHE A 110 0.36 8.73 6.15
CA PHE A 110 1.46 8.04 5.49
C PHE A 110 1.01 6.67 5.02
N GLN A 111 1.41 6.34 3.80
CA GLN A 111 1.28 5.00 3.24
C GLN A 111 2.63 4.48 2.81
N MET A 112 2.77 3.17 2.80
CA MET A 112 3.84 2.47 2.10
C MET A 112 3.18 1.41 1.21
N GLU A 113 3.48 1.46 -0.06
CA GLU A 113 3.04 0.46 -1.02
C GLU A 113 4.24 -0.28 -1.59
N GLY A 114 4.02 -1.52 -1.99
CA GLY A 114 5.04 -2.32 -2.64
C GLY A 114 4.52 -2.98 -3.90
N VAL A 115 5.39 -3.11 -4.89
CA VAL A 115 5.09 -3.84 -6.12
C VAL A 115 6.19 -4.86 -6.41
N MET A 116 5.77 -6.00 -6.93
CA MET A 116 6.68 -7.02 -7.43
C MET A 116 6.19 -7.52 -8.79
N VAL A 117 7.07 -7.50 -9.78
CA VAL A 117 6.82 -8.08 -11.11
C VAL A 117 7.93 -9.06 -11.41
N ASP A 118 7.58 -10.31 -11.58
CA ASP A 118 8.51 -11.39 -11.86
C ASP A 118 7.77 -12.56 -12.55
N LYS A 119 8.53 -13.54 -13.02
CA LYS A 119 7.97 -14.81 -13.51
C LYS A 119 7.44 -15.63 -12.33
N ASN A 120 6.30 -16.32 -12.55
CA ASN A 120 5.71 -17.25 -11.58
C ASN A 120 5.33 -16.64 -10.23
N ILE A 121 4.96 -15.35 -10.19
CA ILE A 121 4.40 -14.72 -9.00
C ILE A 121 3.04 -15.32 -8.69
N SER A 122 2.78 -15.52 -7.41
CA SER A 122 1.56 -16.12 -6.90
C SER A 122 1.11 -15.48 -5.58
N ILE A 123 -0.10 -15.76 -5.17
CA ILE A 123 -0.64 -15.36 -3.86
C ILE A 123 0.27 -15.83 -2.71
N SER A 124 0.95 -16.96 -2.85
CA SER A 124 1.90 -17.44 -1.84
C SER A 124 3.09 -16.50 -1.66
N ASN A 125 3.57 -15.88 -2.72
CA ASN A 125 4.62 -14.86 -2.63
C ASN A 125 4.10 -13.61 -1.88
N LEU A 126 2.90 -13.14 -2.20
CA LEU A 126 2.26 -12.04 -1.50
C LEU A 126 2.16 -12.31 0.01
N ILE A 127 1.60 -13.45 0.40
CA ILE A 127 1.49 -13.87 1.80
C ILE A 127 2.88 -13.92 2.47
N TYR A 128 3.88 -14.48 1.79
CA TYR A 128 5.23 -14.58 2.32
C TYR A 128 5.83 -13.20 2.65
N PHE A 129 5.80 -12.26 1.69
CA PHE A 129 6.35 -10.91 1.89
C PHE A 129 5.61 -10.17 2.99
N MET A 130 4.28 -10.22 2.98
CA MET A 130 3.47 -9.54 4.00
C MET A 130 3.67 -10.14 5.39
N LYS A 131 3.65 -11.48 5.51
CA LYS A 131 3.87 -12.13 6.80
C LYS A 131 5.27 -11.86 7.34
N THR A 132 6.30 -11.91 6.49
CA THR A 132 7.69 -11.63 6.89
C THR A 132 7.81 -10.20 7.41
N MET A 133 7.34 -9.22 6.64
CA MET A 133 7.37 -7.81 7.03
C MET A 133 6.65 -7.58 8.37
N LEU A 134 5.44 -8.07 8.50
CA LEU A 134 4.61 -7.86 9.69
C LEU A 134 5.20 -8.56 10.93
N SER A 135 5.70 -9.79 10.77
CA SER A 135 6.32 -10.52 11.87
C SER A 135 7.58 -9.81 12.39
N GLU A 136 8.40 -9.25 11.50
CA GLU A 136 9.58 -8.47 11.89
C GLU A 136 9.21 -7.12 12.51
N VAL A 137 8.28 -6.37 11.93
CA VAL A 137 7.83 -5.08 12.48
C VAL A 137 7.24 -5.23 13.88
N PHE A 138 6.39 -6.24 14.08
CA PHE A 138 5.74 -6.46 15.38
C PHE A 138 6.54 -7.36 16.32
N GLN A 139 7.64 -7.96 15.86
CA GLN A 139 8.49 -8.90 16.61
C GLN A 139 7.67 -10.05 17.22
N LYS A 140 6.71 -10.57 16.48
CA LYS A 140 5.82 -11.66 16.88
C LYS A 140 5.52 -12.56 15.68
N ASP A 141 5.24 -13.83 15.95
CA ASP A 141 4.62 -14.67 14.91
C ASP A 141 3.17 -14.23 14.69
N ILE A 142 2.88 -13.79 13.48
CA ILE A 142 1.59 -13.22 13.10
C ILE A 142 0.86 -14.20 12.18
N LYS A 143 -0.38 -14.50 12.54
CA LYS A 143 -1.29 -15.18 11.61
C LYS A 143 -1.90 -14.15 10.68
N VAL A 144 -1.86 -14.46 9.39
CA VAL A 144 -2.47 -13.65 8.34
C VAL A 144 -3.57 -14.43 7.64
N ARG A 145 -4.58 -13.72 7.15
CA ARG A 145 -5.58 -14.28 6.23
C ARG A 145 -5.88 -13.26 5.15
N LEU A 146 -6.27 -13.76 3.98
CA LEU A 146 -6.77 -12.95 2.88
C LEU A 146 -8.28 -13.12 2.77
N ARG A 147 -9.00 -12.02 2.69
CA ARG A 147 -10.42 -11.98 2.34
C ARG A 147 -10.55 -11.41 0.93
N PRO A 148 -11.32 -12.01 0.01
CA PRO A 148 -11.57 -11.42 -1.31
C PRO A 148 -12.13 -10.01 -1.16
N GLY A 149 -11.59 -9.08 -1.93
CA GLY A 149 -12.00 -7.69 -2.01
C GLY A 149 -11.95 -7.22 -3.46
N PHE A 150 -12.71 -6.19 -3.79
CA PHE A 150 -12.70 -5.59 -5.11
C PHE A 150 -11.99 -4.25 -5.07
N PHE A 151 -10.98 -4.10 -5.92
CA PHE A 151 -10.27 -2.83 -6.14
C PHE A 151 -10.08 -2.63 -7.65
N PRO A 152 -10.30 -1.41 -8.17
CA PRO A 152 -10.22 -1.15 -9.62
C PRO A 152 -8.87 -1.49 -10.25
N PHE A 153 -7.79 -1.40 -9.45
CA PHE A 153 -6.40 -1.48 -9.91
C PHE A 153 -5.73 -2.83 -9.62
N VAL A 154 -6.46 -3.82 -9.09
CA VAL A 154 -5.87 -5.14 -8.77
C VAL A 154 -6.87 -6.27 -9.02
N GLU A 155 -6.37 -7.38 -9.59
CA GLU A 155 -7.14 -8.61 -9.85
C GLU A 155 -6.21 -9.83 -9.77
N PRO A 156 -6.45 -10.83 -8.89
CA PRO A 156 -7.48 -10.82 -7.84
C PRO A 156 -7.14 -9.85 -6.70
N GLY A 157 -8.16 -9.21 -6.13
CA GLY A 157 -8.03 -8.29 -5.00
C GLY A 157 -8.36 -8.94 -3.66
N PHE A 158 -7.65 -8.56 -2.61
CA PHE A 158 -7.84 -9.06 -1.25
C PHE A 158 -7.70 -7.95 -0.23
N GLU A 159 -8.37 -8.13 0.91
CA GLU A 159 -8.03 -7.49 2.19
C GLU A 159 -7.18 -8.43 3.01
N LEU A 160 -6.02 -7.97 3.46
CA LEU A 160 -5.18 -8.71 4.38
C LEU A 160 -5.53 -8.35 5.81
N ASP A 161 -5.94 -9.37 6.57
CA ASP A 161 -6.16 -9.27 8.01
C ASP A 161 -5.03 -9.97 8.78
N ILE A 162 -4.74 -9.44 9.96
CA ILE A 162 -3.84 -10.06 10.93
C ILE A 162 -4.60 -10.49 12.17
N SER A 163 -4.12 -11.53 12.86
CA SER A 163 -4.64 -11.86 14.19
C SER A 163 -4.43 -10.68 15.14
N CYS A 164 -5.46 -10.36 15.93
CA CYS A 164 -5.40 -9.21 16.83
C CYS A 164 -4.20 -9.32 17.78
N LEU A 165 -3.33 -8.34 17.76
CA LEU A 165 -2.10 -8.31 18.55
C LEU A 165 -2.34 -8.10 20.04
N ILE A 166 -3.53 -7.63 20.41
CA ILE A 166 -3.91 -7.33 21.79
C ILE A 166 -4.45 -8.58 22.47
N CYS A 167 -5.39 -9.28 21.83
CA CYS A 167 -6.04 -10.46 22.42
C CYS A 167 -5.54 -11.79 21.84
N GLY A 168 -4.53 -11.78 20.97
CA GLY A 168 -4.02 -13.02 20.36
C GLY A 168 -5.00 -13.75 19.45
N GLY A 169 -6.10 -13.10 19.04
CA GLY A 169 -7.14 -13.70 18.21
C GLY A 169 -8.41 -14.17 18.96
N GLU A 170 -8.45 -14.02 20.28
CA GLU A 170 -9.63 -14.45 21.10
C GLU A 170 -10.85 -13.53 20.95
N GLY A 171 -10.64 -12.29 20.53
CA GLY A 171 -11.67 -11.27 20.41
C GLY A 171 -11.66 -10.29 21.58
N CYS A 172 -11.57 -8.99 21.28
CA CYS A 172 -11.60 -7.91 22.25
C CYS A 172 -12.25 -6.66 21.64
N PRO A 173 -12.54 -5.63 22.43
CA PRO A 173 -13.14 -4.40 21.90
C PRO A 173 -12.33 -3.77 20.74
N SER A 174 -11.00 -3.82 20.81
CA SER A 174 -10.13 -3.24 19.76
C SER A 174 -10.28 -3.93 18.41
N CYS A 175 -10.54 -5.22 18.35
CA CYS A 175 -10.82 -5.96 17.13
C CYS A 175 -12.33 -6.17 16.90
N LYS A 176 -13.19 -5.42 17.61
CA LYS A 176 -14.65 -5.56 17.56
C LYS A 176 -15.11 -7.02 17.79
N HIS A 177 -14.43 -7.72 18.69
CA HIS A 177 -14.65 -9.12 19.06
C HIS A 177 -14.46 -10.14 17.91
N SER A 178 -13.90 -9.73 16.79
CA SER A 178 -13.65 -10.62 15.64
C SER A 178 -12.38 -11.48 15.79
N GLY A 179 -11.45 -11.09 16.65
CA GLY A 179 -10.11 -11.68 16.76
C GLY A 179 -9.15 -11.24 15.64
N TRP A 180 -9.61 -10.43 14.68
CA TRP A 180 -8.85 -10.00 13.50
C TRP A 180 -8.85 -8.49 13.35
N LEU A 181 -7.76 -7.97 12.81
CA LEU A 181 -7.59 -6.57 12.44
C LEU A 181 -7.34 -6.50 10.92
N GLU A 182 -8.16 -5.75 10.22
CA GLU A 182 -7.93 -5.40 8.82
C GLU A 182 -6.73 -4.47 8.73
N LEU A 183 -5.81 -4.77 7.83
CA LEU A 183 -4.55 -4.04 7.75
C LEU A 183 -4.38 -3.29 6.43
N CYS A 184 -4.50 -3.98 5.30
CA CYS A 184 -4.28 -3.35 4.00
C CYS A 184 -4.93 -4.13 2.85
N PRO A 185 -5.32 -3.42 1.77
CA PRO A 185 -5.64 -4.04 0.49
C PRO A 185 -4.37 -4.59 -0.17
N CYS A 186 -4.50 -5.68 -0.91
CA CYS A 186 -3.42 -6.31 -1.66
C CYS A 186 -3.95 -7.20 -2.80
N GLY A 187 -3.07 -7.58 -3.74
CA GLY A 187 -3.41 -8.47 -4.84
C GLY A 187 -2.34 -8.59 -5.89
#